data_01b2a38b82432d723c95d1734defc853
#
_entry.id   01b2a38b82432d723c95d1734defc853
#
_cell.length_a   1.000
_cell.length_b   1.000
_cell.length_c   1.000
_cell.angle_alpha   90.00
_cell.angle_beta   90.00
_cell.angle_gamma   90.00
#
_symmetry.space_group_name_H-M   'P 1'
#
loop_
_entity.id
_entity.type
_entity.pdbx_description
1 polymer ?
#
loop_
_entity_poly.entity_id
_entity_poly.type
_entity_poly.pdbx_seq_one_letter_code
_entity_poly.pdbx_strand_id
1 'polypeptide(L)' 'MERLNVAIADDNERMLDLLSEIIESDQELNLVGKANNGEDMYHIIKEEEPDVVLLDLIMPKMDGISVMELVSQDK' A
#
# COMPACT_ATOMS: atom_id res chain seq x y z
N MET A 1 15.27 -8.25 15.13
CA MET A 1 15.08 -8.50 13.69
C MET A 1 14.19 -7.41 13.11
N GLU A 2 14.60 -6.83 12.00
CA GLU A 2 13.83 -5.77 11.38
C GLU A 2 12.58 -6.31 10.72
N ARG A 3 11.50 -5.55 10.83
CA ARG A 3 10.24 -5.87 10.17
C ARG A 3 10.24 -5.31 8.76
N LEU A 4 9.51 -5.95 7.86
CA LEU A 4 9.25 -5.41 6.55
C LEU A 4 8.10 -4.40 6.65
N ASN A 5 8.32 -3.21 6.13
CA ASN A 5 7.29 -2.18 6.09
C ASN A 5 6.38 -2.41 4.90
N VAL A 6 5.08 -2.54 5.16
CA VAL A 6 4.09 -2.89 4.15
C VAL A 6 3.04 -1.80 4.06
N ALA A 7 2.70 -1.41 2.84
CA ALA A 7 1.56 -0.53 2.57
C ALA A 7 0.56 -1.28 1.70
N ILE A 8 -0.72 -1.02 1.90
CA ILE A 8 -1.78 -1.69 1.14
C ILE A 8 -2.74 -0.67 0.56
N ALA A 9 -3.31 -0.99 -0.59
CA ALA A 9 -4.32 -0.16 -1.24
C ALA A 9 -5.37 -1.02 -1.92
N ASP A 10 -6.63 -0.71 -1.65
CA ASP A 10 -7.76 -1.41 -2.25
C ASP A 10 -8.97 -0.49 -2.10
N ASP A 11 -9.83 -0.41 -3.11
CA ASP A 11 -11.04 0.39 -3.03
C ASP A 11 -12.13 -0.24 -2.18
N ASN A 12 -11.96 -1.50 -1.80
CA ASN A 12 -12.88 -2.24 -0.94
C ASN A 12 -12.40 -2.17 0.51
N GLU A 13 -13.12 -1.42 1.35
CA GLU A 13 -12.75 -1.23 2.76
C GLU A 13 -12.71 -2.54 3.55
N ARG A 14 -13.57 -3.49 3.24
CA ARG A 14 -13.56 -4.80 3.91
C ARG A 14 -12.27 -5.55 3.61
N MET A 15 -11.79 -5.45 2.38
CA MET A 15 -10.54 -6.08 1.99
C MET A 15 -9.37 -5.40 2.69
N LEU A 16 -9.39 -4.07 2.79
CA LEU A 16 -8.36 -3.34 3.52
C LEU A 16 -8.32 -3.77 4.98
N ASP A 17 -9.47 -3.90 5.62
CA ASP A 17 -9.55 -4.33 7.01
C ASP A 17 -9.01 -5.75 7.19
N LEU A 18 -9.37 -6.65 6.29
CA LEU A 18 -8.90 -8.04 6.34
C LEU A 18 -7.38 -8.12 6.16
N LEU A 19 -6.86 -7.42 5.16
CA LEU A 19 -5.43 -7.40 4.90
C LEU A 19 -4.66 -6.76 6.06
N SER A 20 -5.22 -5.70 6.65
CA SER A 20 -4.63 -5.06 7.81
C SER A 20 -4.50 -6.02 8.99
N GLU A 21 -5.55 -6.79 9.25
CA GLU A 21 -5.51 -7.77 10.34
C GLU A 21 -4.46 -8.85 10.10
N ILE A 22 -4.36 -9.32 8.87
CA ILE A 22 -3.37 -10.34 8.51
C ILE A 22 -1.96 -9.81 8.71
N ILE A 23 -1.69 -8.60 8.23
CA ILE A 23 -0.37 -7.99 8.33
C ILE A 23 -0.02 -7.69 9.79
N GLU A 24 -0.96 -7.13 10.54
CA GLU A 24 -0.73 -6.77 11.94
C GLU A 24 -0.54 -7.98 12.84
N SER A 25 -1.08 -9.13 12.45
CA SER A 25 -0.90 -10.37 13.20
C SER A 25 0.45 -11.04 12.96
N ASP A 26 1.18 -10.61 11.94
CA ASP A 26 2.49 -11.17 11.59
C ASP A 26 3.59 -10.30 12.21
N GLN A 27 4.40 -10.91 13.08
CA GLN A 27 5.45 -10.20 13.80
C GLN A 27 6.59 -9.72 12.90
N GLU A 28 6.69 -10.27 11.69
CA GLU A 28 7.73 -9.87 10.73
C GLU A 28 7.30 -8.73 9.82
N LEU A 29 6.01 -8.35 9.87
CA LEU A 29 5.46 -7.30 9.02
C LEU A 29 5.02 -6.12 9.86
N ASN A 30 5.20 -4.93 9.30
CA ASN A 30 4.78 -3.69 9.93
C ASN A 30 3.93 -2.90 8.93
N LEU A 31 2.65 -2.71 9.24
CA LEU A 31 1.76 -1.95 8.35
C LEU A 31 2.01 -0.46 8.55
N VAL A 32 2.51 0.20 7.51
CA VAL A 32 2.85 1.63 7.57
C VAL A 32 1.81 2.52 6.90
N GLY A 33 0.88 1.96 6.14
CA GLY A 33 -0.16 2.77 5.54
C GLY A 33 -1.22 1.96 4.81
N LYS A 34 -2.42 2.54 4.75
CA LYS A 34 -3.56 1.99 4.00
C LYS A 34 -4.14 3.10 3.15
N ALA A 35 -4.53 2.77 1.93
CA ALA A 35 -5.19 3.72 1.04
C ALA A 35 -6.35 3.04 0.34
N ASN A 36 -7.39 3.81 0.02
CA ASN A 36 -8.52 3.31 -0.75
C ASN A 36 -8.51 3.79 -2.20
N ASN A 37 -7.42 4.41 -2.60
CA ASN A 37 -7.21 4.85 -3.98
C ASN A 37 -5.72 5.02 -4.25
N GLY A 38 -5.35 5.11 -5.53
CA GLY A 38 -3.95 5.18 -5.93
C GLY A 38 -3.26 6.49 -5.56
N GLU A 39 -4.01 7.59 -5.54
CA GLU A 39 -3.44 8.89 -5.19
C GLU A 39 -2.94 8.90 -3.75
N ASP A 40 -3.75 8.41 -2.82
CA ASP A 40 -3.36 8.32 -1.42
C ASP A 40 -2.20 7.33 -1.23
N MET A 41 -2.23 6.20 -1.97
CA MET A 41 -1.14 5.23 -1.91
C MET A 41 0.17 5.84 -2.40
N TYR A 42 0.13 6.66 -3.44
CA TYR A 42 1.33 7.34 -3.94
C TYR A 42 1.96 8.19 -2.83
N HIS A 43 1.16 8.95 -2.08
CA HIS A 43 1.65 9.75 -0.98
C HIS A 43 2.25 8.90 0.14
N ILE A 44 1.63 7.76 0.44
CA ILE A 44 2.16 6.84 1.45
C ILE A 44 3.52 6.29 1.02
N ILE A 45 3.64 5.89 -0.25
CA ILE A 45 4.90 5.38 -0.79
C ILE A 45 6.00 6.43 -0.67
N LYS A 46 5.70 7.68 -0.97
CA LYS A 46 6.67 8.77 -0.90
C LYS A 46 7.09 9.08 0.54
N GLU A 47 6.15 9.07 1.47
CA GLU A 47 6.43 9.45 2.86
C GLU A 47 7.00 8.31 3.70
N GLU A 48 6.47 7.10 3.53
CA GLU A 48 6.81 5.97 4.39
C GLU A 48 7.88 5.04 3.79
N GLU A 49 8.10 5.12 2.50
CA GLU A 49 9.05 4.29 1.76
C GLU A 49 8.94 2.80 2.12
N PRO A 50 7.74 2.19 1.94
CA PRO A 50 7.54 0.80 2.33
C PRO A 50 8.39 -0.15 1.51
N ASP A 51 8.73 -1.29 2.12
CA ASP A 51 9.48 -2.36 1.45
C ASP A 51 8.59 -3.14 0.48
N VAL A 52 7.31 -3.27 0.82
CA VAL A 52 6.33 -4.04 0.04
C VAL A 52 5.05 -3.22 -0.10
N VAL A 53 4.48 -3.22 -1.30
CA VAL A 53 3.21 -2.55 -1.57
C VAL A 53 2.27 -3.55 -2.21
N LEU A 54 1.07 -3.71 -1.63
CA LEU A 54 0.01 -4.53 -2.18
C LEU A 54 -1.04 -3.61 -2.79
N LEU A 55 -1.24 -3.72 -4.10
CA LEU A 55 -2.13 -2.84 -4.84
C LEU A 55 -3.28 -3.59 -5.50
N ASP A 56 -4.48 -3.02 -5.42
CA ASP A 56 -5.58 -3.38 -6.29
C ASP A 56 -5.43 -2.55 -7.57
N LEU A 57 -5.42 -3.21 -8.71
CA LEU A 57 -5.21 -2.54 -9.99
C LEU A 57 -6.43 -1.75 -10.49
N ILE A 58 -7.58 -1.91 -9.84
CA ILE A 58 -8.83 -1.23 -10.24
C ILE A 58 -9.23 -0.27 -9.13
N MET A 59 -8.65 0.94 -9.12
CA MET A 59 -8.96 1.96 -8.13
C MET A 59 -9.56 3.20 -8.80
N PRO A 60 -10.53 3.88 -8.14
CA PRO A 60 -11.33 4.92 -8.79
C PRO A 60 -10.57 6.19 -9.17
N LYS A 61 -9.58 6.63 -8.40
CA LYS A 61 -8.88 7.88 -8.69
C LYS A 61 -7.64 7.71 -9.54
N MET A 62 -6.95 6.58 -9.38
CA MET A 62 -5.72 6.30 -10.09
C MET A 62 -5.50 4.79 -10.03
N ASP A 63 -5.25 4.15 -11.15
CA ASP A 63 -5.03 2.70 -11.13
C ASP A 63 -3.64 2.35 -10.59
N GLY A 64 -3.46 1.08 -10.20
CA GLY A 64 -2.21 0.64 -9.61
C GLY A 64 -1.03 0.75 -10.55
N ILE A 65 -1.26 0.60 -11.84
CA ILE A 65 -0.20 0.71 -12.85
C ILE A 65 0.33 2.16 -12.90
N SER A 66 -0.58 3.14 -12.88
CA SER A 66 -0.19 4.55 -12.88
C SER A 66 0.61 4.92 -11.63
N VAL A 67 0.22 4.37 -10.47
CA VAL A 67 0.95 4.60 -9.23
C VAL A 67 2.38 4.04 -9.35
N MET A 68 2.52 2.85 -9.89
CA MET A 68 3.82 2.22 -10.07
C MET A 68 4.71 3.00 -11.02
N GLU A 69 4.14 3.55 -12.08
CA GLU A 69 4.89 4.40 -13.02
C GLU A 69 5.40 5.66 -12.35
N LEU A 70 4.57 6.30 -11.52
CA LEU A 70 4.98 7.51 -10.80
C LEU A 70 6.13 7.21 -9.84
N VAL A 71 6.05 6.10 -9.13
CA VAL A 71 7.10 5.68 -8.19
C VAL A 71 8.40 5.41 -8.93
N SER A 72 8.33 4.75 -10.09
CA SER A 72 9.51 4.49 -10.92
C SER A 72 10.18 5.77 -11.41
N GLN A 73 9.38 6.79 -11.75
CA GLN A 73 9.92 8.07 -12.22
C GLN A 73 10.62 8.84 -11.10
N ASP A 74 10.23 8.61 -9.85
CA ASP A 74 10.80 9.31 -8.70
C ASP A 74 12.14 8.73 -8.25
N LYS A 75 12.50 7.62 -8.82
CA LYS A 75 13.79 7.00 -8.54
C LYS A 75 14.81 7.42 -9.58
#